data_fd8927aa2b447ae82c4a6e1fad0a6ef8
#
_entry.id   fd8927aa2b447ae82c4a6e1fad0a6ef8
#
_cell.length_a   1.000
_cell.length_b   1.000
_cell.length_c   1.000
_cell.angle_alpha   90.00
_cell.angle_beta   90.00
_cell.angle_gamma   90.00
#
_symmetry.space_group_name_H-M   'P 1'
#
loop_
_entity.id
_entity.type
_entity.pdbx_description
1 polymer ?
#
loop_
_entity_poly.entity_id
_entity_poly.type
_entity_poly.pdbx_seq_one_letter_code
_entity_poly.pdbx_strand_id
1 'polypeptide(L)'
;MLYLGIDQHARQITISLRDENGDVLMARQVSTRPTKINEYFQKLTRERLRNGESFVAVLEVCGFNDWLIRMLKDYRCHKVILIQPVERNRQKTDRRDAAALSELLWVNRGRLLAGKPVRGLRQVDI
;
A
#
# COMPACT_ATOMS: atom_id res chain seq x y z
N MET A 1 -2.83 13.08 -5.49
CA MET A 1 -2.27 11.97 -4.69
C MET A 1 -3.17 10.75 -4.81
N LEU A 2 -2.59 9.61 -5.12
CA LEU A 2 -3.30 8.34 -5.16
C LEU A 2 -2.93 7.49 -3.93
N TYR A 3 -3.81 6.59 -3.53
CA TYR A 3 -3.69 5.82 -2.28
C TYR A 3 -3.76 4.33 -2.58
N LEU A 4 -2.64 3.64 -2.38
CA LEU A 4 -2.47 2.23 -2.75
C LEU A 4 -2.42 1.35 -1.51
N GLY A 5 -3.38 0.45 -1.38
CA GLY A 5 -3.35 -0.61 -0.38
C GLY A 5 -2.80 -1.89 -1.00
N ILE A 6 -1.86 -2.53 -0.32
CA ILE A 6 -1.21 -3.74 -0.81
C ILE A 6 -1.31 -4.85 0.22
N ASP A 7 -1.95 -5.94 -0.17
CA ASP A 7 -1.94 -7.19 0.58
C ASP A 7 -0.84 -8.08 -0.01
N GLN A 8 0.26 -8.24 0.73
CA GLN A 8 1.45 -8.89 0.23
C GLN A 8 1.46 -10.38 0.55
N HIS A 9 1.62 -11.19 -0.49
CA HIS A 9 1.85 -12.62 -0.39
C HIS A 9 3.14 -12.97 -1.13
N ALA A 10 3.67 -14.19 -0.90
CA ALA A 10 4.96 -14.59 -1.47
C ALA A 10 4.95 -14.60 -3.00
N ARG A 11 3.87 -15.12 -3.61
CA ARG A 11 3.80 -15.32 -5.06
C ARG A 11 3.01 -14.26 -5.80
N GLN A 12 2.21 -13.49 -5.08
CA GLN A 12 1.41 -12.43 -5.67
C GLN A 12 1.11 -11.36 -4.64
N ILE A 13 0.83 -10.17 -5.13
CA ILE A 13 0.27 -9.10 -4.32
C ILE A 13 -1.13 -8.81 -4.81
N THR A 14 -2.01 -8.41 -3.90
CA THR A 14 -3.32 -7.87 -4.24
C THR A 14 -3.29 -6.39 -3.95
N ILE A 15 -3.74 -5.59 -4.90
CA ILE A 15 -3.71 -4.13 -4.76
C ILE A 15 -5.09 -3.53 -4.91
N SER A 16 -5.28 -2.39 -4.24
CA SER A 16 -6.44 -1.53 -4.40
C SER A 16 -5.96 -0.08 -4.42
N LEU A 17 -6.27 0.63 -5.49
CA LEU A 17 -5.85 2.01 -5.71
C LEU A 17 -7.05 2.94 -5.62
N ARG A 18 -6.95 3.99 -4.80
CA ARG A 18 -7.99 5.01 -4.64
C ARG A 18 -7.47 6.38 -5.08
N ASP A 19 -8.39 7.22 -5.55
CA ASP A 19 -8.11 8.61 -5.85
C ASP A 19 -8.26 9.50 -4.62
N GLU A 20 -8.12 10.81 -4.79
CA GLU A 20 -8.26 11.77 -3.70
C GLU A 20 -9.64 11.83 -3.09
N ASN A 21 -10.65 11.44 -3.83
CA ASN A 21 -12.03 11.40 -3.33
C ASN A 21 -12.33 10.10 -2.58
N GLY A 22 -11.39 9.15 -2.55
CA GLY A 22 -11.57 7.86 -1.92
C GLY A 22 -12.21 6.82 -2.82
N ASP A 23 -12.44 7.14 -4.09
CA ASP A 23 -13.02 6.19 -5.04
C ASP A 23 -11.99 5.18 -5.51
N VAL A 24 -12.41 3.92 -5.61
CA VAL A 24 -11.54 2.84 -6.08
C VAL A 24 -11.38 2.95 -7.60
N LEU A 25 -10.14 3.19 -8.03
CA LEU A 25 -9.80 3.25 -9.46
C LEU A 25 -9.45 1.88 -10.03
N MET A 26 -8.90 1.00 -9.19
CA MET A 26 -8.37 -0.27 -9.63
C MET A 26 -8.25 -1.24 -8.46
N ALA A 27 -8.55 -2.51 -8.70
CA ALA A 27 -8.31 -3.60 -7.78
C ALA A 27 -7.89 -4.82 -8.59
N ARG A 28 -6.72 -5.39 -8.29
CA ARG A 28 -6.24 -6.59 -9.02
C ARG A 28 -5.13 -7.32 -8.29
N GLN A 29 -4.91 -8.55 -8.72
CA GLN A 29 -3.77 -9.36 -8.30
C GLN A 29 -2.63 -9.21 -9.31
N VAL A 30 -1.40 -9.15 -8.81
CA VAL A 30 -0.20 -9.03 -9.62
C VAL A 30 0.81 -10.07 -9.16
N SER A 31 1.38 -10.82 -10.11
CA SER A 31 2.44 -11.79 -9.81
C SER A 31 3.67 -11.07 -9.24
N THR A 32 4.35 -11.71 -8.28
CA THR A 32 5.61 -11.18 -7.74
C THR A 32 6.82 -11.53 -8.59
N ARG A 33 6.66 -12.23 -9.70
CA ARG A 33 7.76 -12.45 -10.64
C ARG A 33 8.33 -11.12 -11.08
N PRO A 34 9.66 -10.92 -11.04
CA PRO A 34 10.27 -9.60 -11.28
C PRO A 34 9.83 -8.95 -12.59
N THR A 35 9.76 -9.70 -13.68
CA THR A 35 9.30 -9.16 -14.97
C THR A 35 7.85 -8.68 -14.91
N LYS A 36 6.98 -9.44 -14.28
CA LYS A 36 5.55 -9.13 -14.22
C LYS A 36 5.26 -7.95 -13.32
N ILE A 37 5.84 -7.92 -12.13
CA ILE A 37 5.58 -6.84 -11.19
C ILE A 37 6.18 -5.53 -11.67
N ASN A 38 7.35 -5.56 -12.29
CA ASN A 38 7.96 -4.37 -12.86
C ASN A 38 7.16 -3.82 -14.06
N GLU A 39 6.69 -4.68 -14.95
CA GLU A 39 5.79 -4.27 -16.04
C GLU A 39 4.55 -3.56 -15.50
N TYR A 40 3.96 -4.13 -14.46
CA TYR A 40 2.75 -3.57 -13.86
C TYR A 40 3.00 -2.16 -13.30
N PHE A 41 4.06 -1.98 -12.50
CA PHE A 41 4.35 -0.68 -11.90
C PHE A 41 4.85 0.34 -12.92
N GLN A 42 5.55 -0.08 -13.96
CA GLN A 42 5.88 0.80 -15.09
C GLN A 42 4.61 1.34 -15.76
N LYS A 43 3.65 0.45 -16.01
CA LYS A 43 2.37 0.83 -16.61
C LYS A 43 1.59 1.75 -15.69
N LEU A 44 1.52 1.44 -14.39
CA LEU A 44 0.86 2.26 -13.39
C LEU A 44 1.43 3.68 -13.37
N THR A 45 2.75 3.78 -13.32
CA THR A 45 3.46 5.07 -13.31
C THR A 45 3.15 5.86 -14.58
N ARG A 46 3.24 5.22 -15.73
CA ARG A 46 3.00 5.87 -17.02
C ARG A 46 1.56 6.34 -17.19
N GLU A 47 0.59 5.55 -16.76
CA GLU A 47 -0.83 5.82 -16.99
C GLU A 47 -1.47 6.67 -15.90
N ARG A 48 -1.04 6.51 -14.64
CA ARG A 48 -1.71 7.12 -13.49
C ARG A 48 -0.95 8.28 -12.86
N LEU A 49 0.36 8.36 -13.04
CA LEU A 49 1.17 9.40 -12.41
C LEU A 49 1.54 10.50 -13.40
N ARG A 50 0.56 10.95 -14.17
CA ARG A 50 0.73 12.07 -15.11
C ARG A 50 0.58 13.39 -14.37
N ASN A 51 1.14 14.46 -14.96
CA ASN A 51 0.97 15.84 -14.48
C ASN A 51 1.43 16.05 -13.03
N GLY A 52 2.50 15.39 -12.63
CA GLY A 52 3.04 15.52 -11.29
C GLY A 52 2.28 14.75 -10.22
N GLU A 53 1.34 13.89 -10.60
CA GLU A 53 0.64 13.02 -9.66
C GLU A 53 1.59 12.04 -9.01
N SER A 54 1.39 11.75 -7.73
CA SER A 54 2.17 10.76 -6.99
C SER A 54 1.24 9.83 -6.22
N PHE A 55 1.81 8.81 -5.60
CA PHE A 55 1.03 7.88 -4.79
C PHE A 55 1.73 7.59 -3.47
N VAL A 56 0.94 7.18 -2.50
CA VAL A 56 1.41 6.61 -1.24
C VAL A 56 0.91 5.18 -1.14
N ALA A 57 1.65 4.34 -0.45
CA ALA A 57 1.30 2.93 -0.31
C ALA A 57 1.28 2.55 1.16
N VAL A 58 0.38 1.63 1.51
CA VAL A 58 0.31 1.03 2.84
C VAL A 58 0.40 -0.48 2.73
N LEU A 59 1.21 -1.09 3.61
CA LEU A 59 1.35 -2.54 3.75
C LEU A 59 1.25 -2.90 5.23
N GLU A 60 0.79 -4.11 5.52
CA GLU A 60 0.95 -4.69 6.84
C GLU A 60 2.32 -5.38 6.95
N VAL A 61 2.90 -5.35 8.14
CA VAL A 61 4.19 -6.00 8.42
C VAL A 61 4.12 -7.50 8.11
N CYS A 62 5.09 -7.98 7.35
CA CYS A 62 5.34 -9.41 7.15
C CYS A 62 6.84 -9.65 6.95
N GLY A 63 7.27 -10.89 6.91
CA GLY A 63 8.69 -11.24 6.90
C GLY A 63 9.46 -10.91 5.63
N PHE A 64 8.78 -10.41 4.58
CA PHE A 64 9.40 -10.17 3.26
C PHE A 64 8.97 -8.84 2.63
N ASN A 65 8.79 -7.80 3.45
CA ASN A 65 8.41 -6.46 2.96
C ASN A 65 9.54 -5.73 2.22
N ASP A 66 10.80 -6.00 2.54
CA ASP A 66 11.93 -5.15 2.13
C ASP A 66 12.03 -4.94 0.62
N TRP A 67 11.93 -6.01 -0.16
CA TRP A 67 12.07 -5.90 -1.61
C TRP A 67 10.95 -5.06 -2.23
N LEU A 68 9.72 -5.21 -1.70
CA LEU A 68 8.57 -4.46 -2.20
C LEU A 68 8.67 -2.98 -1.85
N ILE A 69 9.10 -2.67 -0.64
CA ILE A 69 9.34 -1.29 -0.21
C ILE A 69 10.36 -0.60 -1.12
N ARG A 70 11.47 -1.27 -1.40
CA ARG A 70 12.50 -0.72 -2.30
C ARG A 70 11.97 -0.48 -3.70
N MET A 71 11.23 -1.45 -4.23
CA MET A 71 10.64 -1.33 -5.56
C MET A 71 9.65 -0.16 -5.63
N LEU A 72 8.79 -0.01 -4.64
CA LEU A 72 7.83 1.09 -4.58
C LEU A 72 8.53 2.45 -4.60
N LYS A 73 9.63 2.59 -3.85
CA LYS A 73 10.43 3.82 -3.86
C LYS A 73 11.01 4.11 -5.24
N ASP A 74 11.46 3.08 -5.95
CA ASP A 74 11.98 3.22 -7.31
C ASP A 74 10.90 3.71 -8.29
N TYR A 75 9.64 3.39 -8.04
CA TYR A 75 8.51 3.83 -8.87
C TYR A 75 7.84 5.12 -8.38
N ARG A 76 8.59 5.96 -7.70
CA ARG A 76 8.15 7.30 -7.26
C ARG A 76 7.03 7.28 -6.23
N CYS A 77 6.98 6.25 -5.39
CA CYS A 77 6.09 6.26 -4.24
C CYS A 77 6.52 7.38 -3.29
N HIS A 78 5.61 8.31 -3.01
CA HIS A 78 5.91 9.45 -2.15
C HIS A 78 6.24 9.00 -0.72
N LYS A 79 5.51 8.04 -0.20
CA LYS A 79 5.75 7.46 1.11
C LYS A 79 5.23 6.03 1.14
N VAL A 80 6.01 5.13 1.70
CA VAL A 80 5.57 3.77 2.02
C VAL A 80 5.27 3.71 3.51
N ILE A 81 4.04 3.34 3.84
CA ILE A 81 3.58 3.26 5.23
C ILE A 81 3.45 1.78 5.60
N LEU A 82 4.24 1.37 6.58
CA LEU A 82 4.22 0.01 7.09
C LEU A 82 3.50 0.02 8.43
N ILE A 83 2.44 -0.78 8.55
CA ILE A 83 1.62 -0.79 9.76
C ILE A 83 1.56 -2.16 10.40
N GLN A 84 1.37 -2.14 11.72
CA GLN A 84 1.15 -3.32 12.52
C GLN A 84 -0.07 -3.07 13.41
N PRO A 85 -1.06 -3.99 13.43
CA PRO A 85 -2.21 -3.84 14.33
C PRO A 85 -1.75 -3.98 15.79
N VAL A 86 -2.39 -3.19 16.68
CA VAL A 86 -2.05 -3.18 18.11
C VAL A 86 -3.06 -3.97 18.94
N GLU A 87 -4.11 -4.48 18.33
CA GLU A 87 -5.17 -5.20 19.04
C GLU A 87 -4.70 -6.54 19.58
N ARG A 88 -4.90 -6.75 20.88
CA ARG A 88 -4.40 -7.92 21.60
C ARG A 88 -5.19 -9.21 21.32
N ASN A 89 -6.46 -9.09 20.98
CA ASN A 89 -7.37 -10.23 20.81
C ASN A 89 -7.62 -10.57 19.34
N ARG A 90 -6.83 -10.01 18.45
CA ARG A 90 -6.98 -10.24 17.03
C ARG A 90 -6.44 -11.60 16.66
N GLN A 91 -7.24 -12.38 15.95
CA GLN A 91 -6.80 -13.67 15.45
C GLN A 91 -5.79 -13.48 14.33
N LYS A 92 -4.86 -14.43 14.17
CA LYS A 92 -3.82 -14.39 13.14
C LYS A 92 -4.36 -14.31 11.71
N THR A 93 -5.61 -14.73 11.52
CA THR A 93 -6.29 -14.74 10.23
C THR A 93 -6.94 -13.41 9.87
N ASP A 94 -6.95 -12.44 10.80
CA ASP A 94 -7.63 -11.15 10.62
C ASP A 94 -6.75 -10.13 9.89
N ARG A 95 -6.05 -10.57 8.85
CA ARG A 95 -5.32 -9.64 7.99
C ARG A 95 -6.30 -8.81 7.16
N ARG A 96 -5.96 -7.54 7.00
CA ARG A 96 -6.72 -6.66 6.11
C ARG A 96 -6.39 -7.00 4.67
N ASP A 97 -7.41 -7.09 3.82
CA ASP A 97 -7.21 -7.19 2.39
C ASP A 97 -6.80 -5.83 1.80
N ALA A 98 -6.47 -5.83 0.51
CA ALA A 98 -6.02 -4.62 -0.17
C ALA A 98 -7.08 -3.51 -0.16
N ALA A 99 -8.35 -3.87 -0.31
CA ALA A 99 -9.44 -2.91 -0.28
C ALA A 99 -9.54 -2.23 1.08
N ALA A 100 -9.49 -3.01 2.16
CA ALA A 100 -9.51 -2.49 3.52
C ALA A 100 -8.29 -1.63 3.82
N LEU A 101 -7.11 -2.02 3.33
CA LEU A 101 -5.88 -1.25 3.49
C LEU A 101 -5.95 0.08 2.76
N SER A 102 -6.43 0.11 1.53
CA SER A 102 -6.56 1.36 0.78
C SER A 102 -7.57 2.31 1.42
N GLU A 103 -8.67 1.78 1.96
CA GLU A 103 -9.66 2.57 2.68
C GLU A 103 -9.08 3.16 3.97
N LEU A 104 -8.40 2.33 4.76
CA LEU A 104 -7.74 2.76 5.98
C LEU A 104 -6.72 3.87 5.69
N LEU A 105 -5.94 3.72 4.63
CA LEU A 105 -4.97 4.72 4.22
C LEU A 105 -5.66 6.03 3.85
N TRP A 106 -6.69 5.97 3.02
CA TRP A 106 -7.40 7.17 2.58
C TRP A 106 -8.11 7.87 3.75
N VAL A 107 -8.82 7.13 4.59
CA VAL A 107 -9.53 7.68 5.75
C VAL A 107 -8.58 8.38 6.72
N ASN A 108 -7.41 7.81 6.94
CA ASN A 108 -6.42 8.31 7.91
C ASN A 108 -5.24 9.04 7.25
N ARG A 109 -5.36 9.44 5.99
CA ARG A 109 -4.24 9.96 5.19
C ARG A 109 -3.52 11.14 5.83
N GLY A 110 -4.25 12.05 6.43
CA GLY A 110 -3.65 13.21 7.08
C GLY A 110 -2.72 12.81 8.23
N ARG A 111 -3.18 11.92 9.09
CA ARG A 111 -2.39 11.47 10.24
C ARG A 111 -1.25 10.55 9.82
N LEU A 112 -1.52 9.59 8.94
CA LEU A 112 -0.51 8.64 8.49
C LEU A 112 0.63 9.33 7.74
N LEU A 113 0.32 10.27 6.86
CA LEU A 113 1.35 11.02 6.13
C LEU A 113 2.16 11.94 7.03
N ALA A 114 1.55 12.43 8.10
CA ALA A 114 2.24 13.27 9.09
C ALA A 114 3.00 12.46 10.15
N GLY A 115 2.93 11.11 10.10
CA GLY A 115 3.53 10.26 11.10
C GLY A 115 2.85 10.31 12.47
N LYS A 116 1.60 10.79 12.52
CA LYS A 116 0.83 10.90 13.76
C LYS A 116 0.14 9.59 14.12
N PRO A 117 -0.07 9.32 15.43
CA PRO A 117 -0.73 8.09 15.85
C PRO A 117 -2.13 7.94 15.28
N VAL A 118 -2.48 6.72 14.90
CA VAL A 118 -3.84 6.32 14.53
C VAL A 118 -4.26 5.22 15.50
N ARG A 119 -5.45 5.38 16.08
CA ARG A 119 -5.96 4.43 17.06
C ARG A 119 -6.05 3.02 16.48
N GLY A 120 -5.54 2.04 17.23
CA GLY A 120 -5.56 0.63 16.83
C GLY A 120 -4.46 0.23 15.85
N LEU A 121 -3.59 1.16 15.45
CA LEU A 121 -2.51 0.91 14.51
C LEU A 121 -1.18 1.39 15.06
N ARG A 122 -0.13 0.70 14.67
CA ARG A 122 1.23 1.16 14.91
C ARG A 122 1.93 1.31 13.57
N GLN A 123 2.42 2.51 13.29
CA GLN A 123 3.25 2.77 12.12
C GLN A 123 4.68 2.35 12.44
N VAL A 124 5.24 1.49 11.60
CA VAL A 124 6.59 0.94 11.81
C VAL A 124 7.57 1.74 10.96
N ASP A 125 8.70 2.10 11.58
CA ASP A 125 9.77 2.80 10.88
C ASP A 125 10.43 1.89 9.85
N ILE A 126 10.74 2.46 8.71
CA ILE A 126 11.39 1.75 7.60
C ILE A 126 12.83 2.20 7.48
#